data_7cb125caf9e4e40b2c854ed1c2d259ca
#
_entry.id   7cb125caf9e4e40b2c854ed1c2d259ca
#
_cell.length_a   1.000
_cell.length_b   1.000
_cell.length_c   1.000
_cell.angle_alpha   90.00
_cell.angle_beta   90.00
_cell.angle_gamma   90.00
#
_symmetry.space_group_name_H-M   'P 1'
#
loop_
_entity.id
_entity.type
_entity.pdbx_description
1 polymer ?
#
loop_
_entity_poly.entity_id
_entity_poly.type
_entity_poly.pdbx_seq_one_letter_code
_entity_poly.pdbx_strand_id
1 'polypeptide(L)'
;MTHAEPLLQVRDLRVDVGGRHVLKSISLDVPAGALVVLMGANGSGKSTLGLTLAGHPRYSVVSGQVRFGGQDLLAMSPEARARAGLFVSFQAPPEIPGVKNNLFIRTALNAVREARGEAPLDAFDFLGDARAAATRLGLPEPMLARPVNDGFSGGE
;
A
#
# COMPACT_ATOMS: atom_id res chain seq x y z
N MET A 1 -18.52 18.15 19.35
CA MET A 1 -17.45 17.92 18.36
C MET A 1 -17.58 16.48 17.93
N THR A 2 -18.19 16.22 16.79
CA THR A 2 -18.24 14.88 16.18
C THR A 2 -16.84 14.52 15.74
N HIS A 3 -16.17 13.64 16.49
CA HIS A 3 -14.92 13.05 16.02
C HIS A 3 -15.24 12.24 14.77
N ALA A 4 -14.79 12.71 13.63
CA ALA A 4 -14.85 11.91 12.40
C ALA A 4 -14.13 10.58 12.66
N GLU A 5 -14.70 9.46 12.20
CA GLU A 5 -14.07 8.16 12.36
C GLU A 5 -12.67 8.18 11.70
N PRO A 6 -11.65 7.62 12.37
CA PRO A 6 -10.32 7.50 11.78
C PRO A 6 -10.36 6.70 10.48
N LEU A 7 -9.52 7.07 9.51
CA LEU A 7 -9.38 6.35 8.25
C LEU A 7 -8.87 4.92 8.48
N LEU A 8 -7.90 4.76 9.38
CA LEU A 8 -7.39 3.46 9.81
C LEU A 8 -7.54 3.35 11.33
N GLN A 9 -8.14 2.26 11.77
CA GLN A 9 -8.26 1.89 13.18
C GLN A 9 -7.63 0.52 13.39
N VAL A 10 -6.75 0.42 14.35
CA VAL A 10 -6.14 -0.85 14.80
C VAL A 10 -6.46 -1.03 16.29
N ARG A 11 -6.97 -2.18 16.67
CA ARG A 11 -7.32 -2.51 18.05
C ARG A 11 -6.74 -3.84 18.45
N ASP A 12 -5.91 -3.83 19.48
CA ASP A 12 -5.31 -5.00 20.14
C ASP A 12 -4.71 -6.02 19.17
N LEU A 13 -4.13 -5.54 18.07
CA LEU A 13 -3.60 -6.36 17.01
C LEU A 13 -2.40 -7.17 17.49
N ARG A 14 -2.51 -8.50 17.35
CA ARG A 14 -1.44 -9.46 17.63
C ARG A 14 -1.08 -10.20 16.36
N VAL A 15 0.20 -10.30 16.08
CA VAL A 15 0.70 -10.89 14.84
C VAL A 15 1.88 -11.80 15.10
N ASP A 16 1.84 -12.96 14.48
CA ASP A 16 2.90 -13.95 14.47
C ASP A 16 3.64 -13.96 13.13
N VAL A 17 4.93 -14.21 13.21
CA VAL A 17 5.80 -14.41 12.06
C VAL A 17 6.65 -15.65 12.29
N GLY A 18 6.46 -16.69 11.48
CA GLY A 18 7.20 -17.94 11.65
C GLY A 18 7.06 -18.57 13.05
N GLY A 19 5.87 -18.49 13.65
CA GLY A 19 5.58 -19.04 14.98
C GLY A 19 6.07 -18.18 16.15
N ARG A 20 6.55 -16.95 15.89
CA ARG A 20 6.97 -16.00 16.94
C ARG A 20 6.01 -14.83 17.04
N HIS A 21 5.63 -14.47 18.26
CA HIS A 21 4.82 -13.29 18.53
C HIS A 21 5.66 -12.01 18.31
N VAL A 22 5.38 -11.28 17.25
CA VAL A 22 6.08 -10.04 16.89
C VAL A 22 5.31 -8.81 17.32
N LEU A 23 4.00 -8.74 16.98
CA LEU A 23 3.13 -7.70 17.54
C LEU A 23 2.33 -8.28 18.69
N LYS A 24 2.47 -7.68 19.88
CA LYS A 24 1.92 -8.25 21.12
C LYS A 24 0.60 -7.65 21.57
N SER A 25 0.19 -6.55 21.06
CA SER A 25 -1.09 -5.85 21.23
C SER A 25 -0.90 -4.41 20.79
N ILE A 26 -1.15 -4.12 19.54
CA ILE A 26 -0.97 -2.79 18.97
C ILE A 26 -2.35 -2.18 18.77
N SER A 27 -2.54 -0.97 19.31
CA SER A 27 -3.72 -0.15 19.05
C SER A 27 -3.27 1.23 18.60
N LEU A 28 -3.84 1.72 17.49
CA LEU A 28 -3.57 3.06 16.96
C LEU A 28 -4.73 3.51 16.06
N ASP A 29 -4.86 4.82 15.94
CA ASP A 29 -5.78 5.48 15.02
C ASP A 29 -5.02 6.40 14.08
N VAL A 30 -5.38 6.36 12.80
CA VAL A 30 -4.87 7.28 11.80
C VAL A 30 -6.06 8.07 11.22
N PRO A 31 -6.20 9.35 11.55
CA PRO A 31 -7.22 10.21 10.95
C PRO A 31 -7.00 10.40 9.45
N ALA A 32 -8.06 10.66 8.71
CA ALA A 32 -7.93 11.03 7.29
C ALA A 32 -7.08 12.30 7.14
N GLY A 33 -6.17 12.29 6.17
CA GLY A 33 -5.26 13.42 5.91
C GLY A 33 -4.13 13.61 6.92
N ALA A 34 -4.02 12.76 7.96
CA ALA A 34 -2.97 12.87 8.95
C ALA A 34 -1.67 12.18 8.51
N LEU A 35 -0.54 12.73 8.92
CA LEU A 35 0.76 12.06 8.88
C LEU A 35 1.06 11.47 10.26
N VAL A 36 1.16 10.15 10.34
CA VAL A 36 1.51 9.43 11.57
C VAL A 36 2.87 8.75 11.39
N VAL A 37 3.79 9.01 12.32
CA VAL A 37 5.14 8.44 12.29
C VAL A 37 5.27 7.35 13.34
N LEU A 38 5.62 6.12 12.90
CA LEU A 38 5.95 5.01 13.77
C LEU A 38 7.45 4.99 14.05
N MET A 39 7.81 5.17 15.33
CA MET A 39 9.19 5.18 15.78
C MET A 39 9.46 4.01 16.73
N GLY A 40 10.70 3.57 16.79
CA GLY A 40 11.14 2.49 17.70
C GLY A 40 12.42 1.81 17.22
N ALA A 41 13.00 1.00 18.08
CA ALA A 41 14.23 0.24 17.80
C ALA A 41 14.06 -0.73 16.61
N ASN A 42 15.19 -1.17 16.04
CA ASN A 42 15.16 -2.23 15.03
C ASN A 42 14.57 -3.52 15.64
N GLY A 43 13.73 -4.20 14.87
CA GLY A 43 13.05 -5.40 15.36
C GLY A 43 11.78 -5.13 16.21
N SER A 44 11.40 -3.87 16.47
CA SER A 44 10.20 -3.55 17.26
C SER A 44 8.86 -3.83 16.56
N GLY A 45 8.87 -4.30 15.31
CA GLY A 45 7.66 -4.67 14.59
C GLY A 45 7.08 -3.61 13.64
N LYS A 46 7.76 -2.48 13.41
CA LYS A 46 7.27 -1.41 12.51
C LYS A 46 6.92 -1.92 11.11
N SER A 47 7.85 -2.62 10.47
CA SER A 47 7.64 -3.21 9.15
C SER A 47 6.63 -4.35 9.19
N THR A 48 6.57 -5.10 10.30
CA THR A 48 5.57 -6.15 10.51
C THR A 48 4.16 -5.56 10.46
N LEU A 49 3.92 -4.43 11.12
CA LEU A 49 2.62 -3.77 11.08
C LEU A 49 2.24 -3.38 9.64
N GLY A 50 3.11 -2.69 8.91
CA GLY A 50 2.84 -2.28 7.52
C GLY A 50 2.53 -3.47 6.61
N LEU A 51 3.33 -4.53 6.68
CA LEU A 51 3.13 -5.73 5.86
C LEU A 51 1.90 -6.55 6.28
N THR A 52 1.55 -6.56 7.57
CA THR A 52 0.28 -7.14 8.04
C THR A 52 -0.92 -6.38 7.48
N LEU A 53 -0.88 -5.05 7.52
CA LEU A 53 -1.94 -4.21 6.93
C LEU A 53 -2.07 -4.43 5.42
N ALA A 54 -0.95 -4.65 4.72
CA ALA A 54 -0.94 -5.01 3.31
C ALA A 54 -1.50 -6.42 3.01
N GLY A 55 -1.65 -7.26 4.03
CA GLY A 55 -2.12 -8.65 3.84
C GLY A 55 -1.03 -9.61 3.38
N HIS A 56 0.23 -9.32 3.67
CA HIS A 56 1.35 -10.18 3.25
C HIS A 56 1.27 -11.56 3.94
N PRO A 57 1.32 -12.70 3.21
CA PRO A 57 0.98 -14.04 3.72
C PRO A 57 1.89 -14.58 4.81
N ARG A 58 3.10 -14.01 4.98
CA ARG A 58 4.02 -14.41 6.08
C ARG A 58 3.57 -13.96 7.46
N TYR A 59 2.59 -13.07 7.56
CA TYR A 59 2.17 -12.44 8.80
C TYR A 59 0.79 -12.95 9.19
N SER A 60 0.73 -13.77 10.24
CA SER A 60 -0.50 -14.37 10.73
C SER A 60 -1.11 -13.52 11.83
N VAL A 61 -2.28 -12.97 11.58
CA VAL A 61 -3.05 -12.26 12.62
C VAL A 61 -3.61 -13.29 13.58
N VAL A 62 -3.22 -13.18 14.85
CA VAL A 62 -3.68 -14.07 15.94
C VAL A 62 -4.95 -13.53 16.57
N SER A 63 -5.01 -12.21 16.78
CA SER A 63 -6.18 -11.53 17.35
C SER A 63 -6.13 -10.05 17.07
N GLY A 64 -7.22 -9.36 17.38
CA GLY A 64 -7.39 -7.93 17.19
C GLY A 64 -8.31 -7.61 16.03
N GLN A 65 -8.51 -6.31 15.81
CA GLN A 65 -9.37 -5.79 14.74
C GLN A 65 -8.64 -4.70 13.99
N VAL A 66 -8.85 -4.65 12.68
CA VAL A 66 -8.35 -3.56 11.84
C VAL A 66 -9.45 -3.09 10.91
N ARG A 67 -9.77 -1.79 10.97
CA ARG A 67 -10.71 -1.15 10.06
C ARG A 67 -10.01 -0.13 9.19
N PHE A 68 -10.37 -0.09 7.92
CA PHE A 68 -9.90 0.90 6.96
C PHE A 68 -11.11 1.46 6.20
N GLY A 69 -11.32 2.78 6.29
CA GLY A 69 -12.52 3.40 5.73
C GLY A 69 -13.83 2.80 6.24
N GLY A 70 -13.88 2.39 7.51
CA GLY A 70 -15.02 1.74 8.13
C GLY A 70 -15.21 0.25 7.82
N GLN A 71 -14.42 -0.32 6.90
CA GLN A 71 -14.52 -1.73 6.49
C GLN A 71 -13.52 -2.60 7.27
N ASP A 72 -13.86 -3.87 7.50
CA ASP A 72 -12.95 -4.84 8.14
C ASP A 72 -11.81 -5.21 7.18
N LEU A 73 -10.62 -4.66 7.44
CA LEU A 73 -9.44 -4.88 6.61
C LEU A 73 -8.95 -6.33 6.67
N LEU A 74 -9.13 -7.01 7.81
CA LEU A 74 -8.62 -8.37 7.97
C LEU A 74 -9.40 -9.40 7.14
N ALA A 75 -10.67 -9.12 6.85
CA ALA A 75 -11.49 -9.94 5.98
C ALA A 75 -11.17 -9.77 4.47
N MET A 76 -10.38 -8.75 4.11
CA MET A 76 -10.06 -8.45 2.71
C MET A 76 -8.82 -9.21 2.24
N SER A 77 -8.83 -9.65 0.97
CA SER A 77 -7.62 -10.09 0.28
C SER A 77 -6.64 -8.91 0.06
N PRO A 78 -5.34 -9.15 -0.15
CA PRO A 78 -4.37 -8.09 -0.43
C PRO A 78 -4.80 -7.17 -1.60
N GLU A 79 -5.36 -7.76 -2.65
CA GLU A 79 -5.85 -7.03 -3.83
C GLU A 79 -7.06 -6.16 -3.48
N ALA A 80 -7.97 -6.66 -2.65
CA ALA A 80 -9.12 -5.88 -2.18
C ALA A 80 -8.69 -4.69 -1.32
N ARG A 81 -7.68 -4.87 -0.46
CA ARG A 81 -7.08 -3.79 0.34
C ARG A 81 -6.47 -2.71 -0.56
N ALA A 82 -5.73 -3.12 -1.58
CA ALA A 82 -5.13 -2.19 -2.55
C ALA A 82 -6.21 -1.42 -3.32
N ARG A 83 -7.27 -2.08 -3.78
CA ARG A 83 -8.42 -1.44 -4.46
C ARG A 83 -9.19 -0.49 -3.53
N ALA A 84 -9.25 -0.79 -2.24
CA ALA A 84 -9.82 0.12 -1.24
C ALA A 84 -8.96 1.39 -1.00
N GLY A 85 -7.74 1.43 -1.54
CA GLY A 85 -6.83 2.56 -1.48
C GLY A 85 -5.68 2.42 -0.48
N LEU A 86 -5.49 1.24 0.12
CA LEU A 86 -4.33 0.98 0.95
C LEU A 86 -3.09 0.77 0.07
N PHE A 87 -2.14 1.69 0.14
CA PHE A 87 -0.89 1.60 -0.60
C PHE A 87 0.29 1.38 0.35
N VAL A 88 1.21 0.50 -0.03
CA VAL A 88 2.45 0.24 0.72
C VAL A 88 3.64 0.41 -0.21
N SER A 89 4.59 1.26 0.18
CA SER A 89 5.89 1.36 -0.46
C SER A 89 6.84 0.36 0.20
N PHE A 90 7.31 -0.60 -0.56
CA PHE A 90 8.24 -1.63 -0.07
C PHE A 90 9.66 -1.07 0.01
N GLN A 91 10.40 -1.46 1.05
CA GLN A 91 11.81 -1.09 1.20
C GLN A 91 12.69 -1.70 0.09
N ALA A 92 12.35 -2.90 -0.36
CA ALA A 92 12.94 -3.57 -1.50
C ALA A 92 11.80 -4.03 -2.42
N PRO A 93 11.37 -3.18 -3.36
CA PRO A 93 10.28 -3.55 -4.26
C PRO A 93 10.75 -4.66 -5.22
N PRO A 94 9.88 -5.65 -5.52
CA PRO A 94 10.22 -6.73 -6.43
C PRO A 94 10.37 -6.22 -7.86
N GLU A 95 11.27 -6.82 -8.60
CA GLU A 95 11.39 -6.63 -10.04
C GLU A 95 10.27 -7.40 -10.77
N ILE A 96 9.74 -6.82 -11.84
CA ILE A 96 8.78 -7.48 -12.73
C ILE A 96 9.32 -7.40 -14.16
N PRO A 97 10.21 -8.33 -14.53
CA PRO A 97 10.83 -8.31 -15.85
C PRO A 97 9.80 -8.36 -16.99
N GLY A 98 10.01 -7.56 -18.02
CA GLY A 98 9.15 -7.50 -19.19
C GLY A 98 7.84 -6.72 -19.01
N VAL A 99 7.47 -6.32 -17.80
CA VAL A 99 6.28 -5.48 -17.56
C VAL A 99 6.71 -4.02 -17.41
N LYS A 100 6.35 -3.18 -18.36
CA LYS A 100 6.69 -1.75 -18.35
C LYS A 100 5.95 -1.00 -17.24
N ASN A 101 6.61 0.00 -16.63
CA ASN A 101 6.03 0.85 -15.58
C ASN A 101 4.68 1.47 -16.00
N ASN A 102 4.58 2.02 -17.20
CA ASN A 102 3.33 2.61 -17.70
C ASN A 102 2.18 1.60 -17.77
N LEU A 103 2.45 0.36 -18.20
CA LEU A 103 1.43 -0.69 -18.23
C LEU A 103 1.02 -1.11 -16.83
N PHE A 104 2.01 -1.34 -15.95
CA PHE A 104 1.79 -1.73 -14.57
C PHE A 104 0.95 -0.70 -13.81
N ILE A 105 1.36 0.58 -13.88
CA ILE A 105 0.67 1.67 -13.15
C ILE A 105 -0.74 1.88 -13.71
N ARG A 106 -0.93 1.85 -15.05
CA ARG A 106 -2.26 1.97 -15.65
C ARG A 106 -3.18 0.84 -15.20
N THR A 107 -2.69 -0.40 -15.20
CA THR A 107 -3.49 -1.56 -14.77
C THR A 107 -3.91 -1.43 -13.31
N ALA A 108 -2.97 -1.05 -12.43
CA ALA A 108 -3.26 -0.84 -11.02
C ALA A 108 -4.26 0.31 -10.79
N LEU A 109 -4.06 1.44 -11.47
CA LEU A 109 -4.95 2.60 -11.39
C LEU A 109 -6.37 2.23 -11.87
N ASN A 110 -6.50 1.55 -13.00
CA ASN A 110 -7.79 1.15 -13.53
C ASN A 110 -8.51 0.15 -12.60
N ALA A 111 -7.80 -0.75 -11.95
CA ALA A 111 -8.40 -1.63 -10.95
C ALA A 111 -8.97 -0.88 -9.73
N VAL A 112 -8.31 0.22 -9.31
CA VAL A 112 -8.83 1.09 -8.25
C VAL A 112 -10.04 1.90 -8.73
N ARG A 113 -9.97 2.45 -9.94
CA ARG A 113 -11.08 3.21 -10.56
C ARG A 113 -12.33 2.33 -10.70
N GLU A 114 -12.17 1.13 -11.23
CA GLU A 114 -13.24 0.15 -11.35
C GLU A 114 -13.91 -0.18 -10.01
N ALA A 115 -13.10 -0.38 -8.96
CA ALA A 115 -13.62 -0.62 -7.62
C ALA A 115 -14.42 0.57 -7.04
N ARG A 116 -14.20 1.78 -7.58
CA ARG A 116 -14.95 3.01 -7.25
C ARG A 116 -16.12 3.28 -8.19
N GLY A 117 -16.38 2.40 -9.18
CA GLY A 117 -17.41 2.62 -10.20
C GLY A 117 -17.03 3.68 -11.23
N GLU A 118 -15.75 4.02 -11.36
CA GLU A 118 -15.23 4.96 -12.34
C GLU A 118 -14.82 4.23 -13.64
N ALA A 119 -14.98 4.89 -14.80
CA ALA A 119 -14.53 4.35 -16.06
C ALA A 119 -12.99 4.20 -16.10
N PRO A 120 -12.45 3.12 -16.68
CA PRO A 120 -11.02 2.95 -16.83
C PRO A 120 -10.45 4.00 -17.81
N LEU A 121 -9.22 4.42 -17.55
CA LEU A 121 -8.46 5.26 -18.48
C LEU A 121 -7.93 4.42 -19.64
N ASP A 122 -8.05 4.94 -20.84
CA ASP A 122 -7.36 4.37 -21.99
C ASP A 122 -5.84 4.63 -21.93
N ALA A 123 -5.10 4.17 -22.94
CA ALA A 123 -3.65 4.31 -22.95
C ALA A 123 -3.20 5.76 -23.18
N PHE A 124 -3.98 6.54 -23.92
CA PHE A 124 -3.64 7.91 -24.29
C PHE A 124 -3.86 8.86 -23.10
N ASP A 125 -5.05 8.80 -22.49
CA ASP A 125 -5.42 9.61 -21.33
C ASP A 125 -4.47 9.32 -20.15
N PHE A 126 -4.24 8.03 -19.87
CA PHE A 126 -3.30 7.63 -18.83
C PHE A 126 -1.88 8.16 -19.07
N LEU A 127 -1.39 8.14 -20.31
CA LEU A 127 -0.02 8.58 -20.59
C LEU A 127 0.16 10.09 -20.37
N GLY A 128 -0.87 10.88 -20.64
CA GLY A 128 -0.90 12.32 -20.31
C GLY A 128 -0.74 12.55 -18.82
N ASP A 129 -1.55 11.88 -18.00
CA ASP A 129 -1.50 11.98 -16.54
C ASP A 129 -0.17 11.47 -15.96
N ALA A 130 0.32 10.36 -16.50
CA ALA A 130 1.59 9.76 -16.05
C ALA A 130 2.79 10.68 -16.32
N ARG A 131 2.84 11.33 -17.48
CA ARG A 131 3.88 12.34 -17.82
C ARG A 131 3.81 13.55 -16.89
N ALA A 132 2.63 14.08 -16.66
CA ALA A 132 2.44 15.19 -15.74
C ALA A 132 2.88 14.83 -14.31
N ALA A 133 2.57 13.61 -13.85
CA ALA A 133 3.00 13.12 -12.54
C ALA A 133 4.52 12.92 -12.48
N ALA A 134 5.14 12.32 -13.50
CA ALA A 134 6.59 12.15 -13.59
C ALA A 134 7.33 13.49 -13.54
N THR A 135 6.85 14.49 -14.29
CA THR A 135 7.41 15.85 -14.27
C THR A 135 7.36 16.48 -12.87
N ARG A 136 6.23 16.35 -12.17
CA ARG A 136 6.08 16.86 -10.79
C ARG A 136 7.03 16.21 -9.80
N LEU A 137 7.36 14.92 -10.03
CA LEU A 137 8.26 14.15 -9.18
C LEU A 137 9.73 14.26 -9.61
N GLY A 138 10.05 14.98 -10.70
CA GLY A 138 11.40 15.05 -11.26
C GLY A 138 11.88 13.72 -11.86
N LEU A 139 10.96 12.81 -12.23
CA LEU A 139 11.30 11.53 -12.85
C LEU A 139 11.49 11.70 -14.36
N PRO A 140 12.58 11.17 -14.94
CA PRO A 140 12.77 11.17 -16.38
C PRO A 140 11.67 10.38 -17.11
N GLU A 141 11.08 10.95 -18.15
CA GLU A 141 10.01 10.29 -18.92
C GLU A 141 10.37 8.88 -19.41
N PRO A 142 11.62 8.59 -19.85
CA PRO A 142 12.01 7.24 -20.26
C PRO A 142 11.79 6.16 -19.19
N MET A 143 11.74 6.52 -17.91
CA MET A 143 11.46 5.55 -16.83
C MET A 143 10.07 4.93 -16.95
N LEU A 144 9.09 5.63 -17.54
CA LEU A 144 7.76 5.08 -17.78
C LEU A 144 7.76 3.88 -18.75
N ALA A 145 8.75 3.80 -19.63
CA ALA A 145 8.89 2.72 -20.60
C ALA A 145 9.80 1.57 -20.11
N ARG A 146 10.53 1.74 -19.01
CA ARG A 146 11.37 0.68 -18.42
C ARG A 146 10.51 -0.39 -17.74
N PRO A 147 10.98 -1.65 -17.66
CA PRO A 147 10.34 -2.65 -16.81
C PRO A 147 10.34 -2.24 -15.34
N VAL A 148 9.35 -2.74 -14.60
CA VAL A 148 9.17 -2.39 -13.19
C VAL A 148 10.36 -2.86 -12.37
N ASN A 149 11.11 -1.91 -11.81
CA ASN A 149 12.27 -2.08 -10.93
C ASN A 149 13.44 -2.89 -11.54
N ASP A 150 13.36 -3.32 -12.79
CA ASP A 150 14.38 -4.14 -13.44
C ASP A 150 15.64 -3.31 -13.69
N GLY A 151 16.74 -3.72 -13.04
CA GLY A 151 18.03 -3.02 -13.10
C GLY A 151 18.02 -1.60 -12.52
N PHE A 152 17.09 -1.28 -11.62
CA PHE A 152 17.09 0.00 -10.92
C PHE A 152 18.12 0.00 -9.80
N SER A 153 18.81 1.12 -9.63
CA SER A 153 19.65 1.36 -8.46
C SER A 153 18.80 1.61 -7.22
N GLY A 154 19.39 1.49 -6.03
CA GLY A 154 18.66 1.72 -4.77
C GLY A 154 18.10 3.14 -4.61
N GLY A 155 18.48 4.09 -5.47
CA GLY A 155 17.95 5.46 -5.50
C GLY A 155 16.88 5.72 -6.56
N GLU A 156 16.72 4.81 -7.49
CA GLU A 156 15.70 4.84 -8.55
C GLU A 156 14.42 4.15 -8.09
#